data_deecd8e53653ad9df1e38cd6e3c1f3d2
#
_entry.id   deecd8e53653ad9df1e38cd6e3c1f3d2
#
_cell.length_a   1.000
_cell.length_b   1.000
_cell.length_c   1.000
_cell.angle_alpha   90.00
_cell.angle_beta   90.00
_cell.angle_gamma   90.00
#
_symmetry.space_group_name_H-M   'P 1'
#
loop_
_entity.id
_entity.type
_entity.pdbx_description
1 polymer ?
#
loop_
_entity_poly.entity_id
_entity_poly.type
_entity_poly.pdbx_seq_one_letter_code
_entity_poly.pdbx_strand_id
1 'polypeptide(L)'
;MTVTGSIVCKVENKDINKRDYELFREIPRPSHVDLPAMIKYGNNVDLSGGGAFSGRMTVAVVIAGGIAASMLKKENIFTGAHLLSVGNYEGRQIGRASCRERV
;
A
#
# COMPACT_ATOMS: atom_id res chain seq x y z
N MET A 1 -17.09 23.37 4.41
CA MET A 1 -17.39 22.67 5.67
C MET A 1 -16.08 22.07 6.14
N THR A 2 -15.46 22.63 7.16
CA THR A 2 -14.17 22.15 7.70
C THR A 2 -14.48 21.01 8.68
N VAL A 3 -14.10 19.80 8.35
CA VAL A 3 -14.22 18.66 9.26
C VAL A 3 -13.08 18.76 10.27
N THR A 4 -13.37 19.20 11.46
CA THR A 4 -12.44 19.22 12.59
C THR A 4 -12.53 17.88 13.31
N GLY A 5 -11.82 16.86 12.84
CA GLY A 5 -11.81 15.55 13.48
C GLY A 5 -10.85 14.57 12.79
N SER A 6 -10.45 13.53 13.53
CA SER A 6 -9.64 12.45 12.98
C SER A 6 -10.51 11.52 12.14
N ILE A 7 -10.01 11.12 10.97
CA ILE A 7 -10.62 10.07 10.15
C ILE A 7 -9.89 8.77 10.47
N VAL A 8 -10.62 7.78 10.95
CA VAL A 8 -10.09 6.44 11.23
C VAL A 8 -10.64 5.46 10.20
N CYS A 9 -9.75 4.84 9.43
CA CYS A 9 -10.09 3.80 8.48
C CYS A 9 -9.56 2.45 8.97
N LYS A 10 -10.44 1.46 9.07
CA LYS A 10 -10.08 0.10 9.46
C LYS A 10 -10.36 -0.85 8.31
N VAL A 11 -9.33 -1.59 7.90
CA VAL A 11 -9.44 -2.65 6.91
C VAL A 11 -9.05 -3.97 7.57
N GLU A 12 -9.97 -4.92 7.63
CA GLU A 12 -9.72 -6.23 8.22
C GLU A 12 -9.15 -7.17 7.16
N ASN A 13 -8.03 -7.81 7.48
CA ASN A 13 -7.52 -8.90 6.68
C ASN A 13 -8.18 -10.22 7.10
N LYS A 14 -9.12 -10.70 6.30
CA LYS A 14 -9.89 -11.92 6.58
C LYS A 14 -9.21 -13.19 6.10
N ASP A 15 -8.19 -13.08 5.28
CA ASP A 15 -7.49 -14.20 4.63
C ASP A 15 -6.07 -14.33 5.17
N ILE A 16 -5.95 -14.58 6.47
CA ILE A 16 -4.67 -14.87 7.12
C ILE A 16 -4.65 -16.32 7.59
N ASN A 17 -3.75 -17.13 7.03
CA ASN A 17 -3.38 -18.40 7.60
C ASN A 17 -2.10 -18.22 8.45
N LYS A 18 -2.26 -18.19 9.77
CA LYS A 18 -1.13 -17.97 10.68
C LYS A 18 -0.06 -19.06 10.60
N ARG A 19 -0.47 -20.31 10.29
CA ARG A 19 0.45 -21.45 10.20
C ARG A 19 1.53 -21.28 9.14
N ASP A 20 1.20 -20.60 8.03
CA ASP A 20 2.13 -20.35 6.93
C ASP A 20 3.29 -19.41 7.33
N TYR A 21 3.15 -18.71 8.45
CA TYR A 21 4.12 -17.73 8.94
C TYR A 21 4.88 -18.17 10.19
N GLU A 22 4.52 -19.31 10.81
CA GLU A 22 5.16 -19.81 12.02
C GLU A 22 6.64 -20.13 11.79
N LEU A 23 6.95 -20.73 10.66
CA LEU A 23 8.32 -21.07 10.29
C LEU A 23 9.22 -19.84 10.16
N PHE A 24 8.67 -18.70 9.74
CA PHE A 24 9.44 -17.47 9.53
C PHE A 24 9.88 -16.78 10.82
N ARG A 25 9.38 -17.22 11.97
CA ARG A 25 9.87 -16.80 13.28
C ARG A 25 11.24 -17.37 13.61
N GLU A 26 11.54 -18.54 13.09
CA GLU A 26 12.83 -19.22 13.30
C GLU A 26 13.76 -19.01 12.09
N ILE A 27 13.19 -19.05 10.88
CA ILE A 27 13.93 -18.95 9.63
C ILE A 27 13.41 -17.75 8.84
N PRO A 28 14.07 -16.57 8.96
CA PRO A 28 13.68 -15.36 8.24
C PRO A 28 13.76 -15.56 6.72
N ARG A 29 12.81 -15.01 6.00
CA ARG A 29 12.77 -15.13 4.52
C ARG A 29 13.95 -14.39 3.90
N PRO A 30 14.66 -15.00 2.93
CA PRO A 30 15.70 -14.31 2.17
C PRO A 30 15.16 -13.07 1.45
N SER A 31 15.95 -12.01 1.43
CA SER A 31 15.61 -10.73 0.77
C SER A 31 14.33 -10.05 1.32
N HIS A 32 13.87 -10.45 2.49
CA HIS A 32 12.74 -9.83 3.18
C HIS A 32 13.23 -9.09 4.43
N VAL A 33 12.40 -8.19 4.94
CA VAL A 33 12.71 -7.38 6.14
C VAL A 33 12.63 -8.18 7.46
N ASP A 34 12.29 -9.45 7.42
CA ASP A 34 12.08 -10.29 8.60
C ASP A 34 13.29 -10.26 9.55
N LEU A 35 14.49 -10.52 9.03
CA LEU A 35 15.70 -10.53 9.84
C LEU A 35 16.01 -9.16 10.48
N PRO A 36 16.05 -8.05 9.73
CA PRO A 36 16.22 -6.73 10.33
C PRO A 36 15.14 -6.37 11.36
N ALA A 37 13.91 -6.77 11.11
CA ALA A 37 12.81 -6.53 12.04
C ALA A 37 12.96 -7.33 13.33
N MET A 38 13.37 -8.60 13.25
CA MET A 38 13.64 -9.43 14.41
C MET A 38 14.81 -8.89 15.23
N ILE A 39 15.88 -8.42 14.58
CA ILE A 39 17.03 -7.80 15.27
C ILE A 39 16.60 -6.52 15.98
N LYS A 40 15.77 -5.69 15.34
CA LYS A 40 15.37 -4.39 15.89
C LYS A 40 14.31 -4.49 16.99
N TYR A 41 13.32 -5.37 16.83
CA TYR A 41 12.14 -5.42 17.70
C TYR A 41 12.05 -6.71 18.53
N GLY A 42 12.98 -7.66 18.33
CA GLY A 42 13.00 -8.94 19.03
C GLY A 42 11.76 -9.78 18.75
N ASN A 43 11.34 -10.55 19.76
CA ASN A 43 10.20 -11.46 19.67
C ASN A 43 8.82 -10.76 19.58
N ASN A 44 8.77 -9.43 19.67
CA ASN A 44 7.54 -8.65 19.61
C ASN A 44 7.08 -8.40 18.17
N VAL A 45 7.82 -8.87 17.16
CA VAL A 45 7.44 -8.71 15.77
C VAL A 45 6.32 -9.68 15.41
N ASP A 46 5.18 -9.15 14.97
CA ASP A 46 4.13 -9.95 14.34
C ASP A 46 4.42 -10.06 12.85
N LEU A 47 4.85 -11.25 12.41
CA LEU A 47 5.12 -11.57 11.00
C LEU A 47 3.90 -12.16 10.28
N SER A 48 2.76 -12.29 10.95
CA SER A 48 1.53 -12.86 10.37
C SER A 48 1.06 -12.04 9.18
N GLY A 49 0.87 -12.69 8.03
CA GLY A 49 0.48 -12.00 6.80
C GLY A 49 1.54 -11.04 6.24
N GLY A 50 2.82 -11.18 6.67
CA GLY A 50 3.91 -10.27 6.34
C GLY A 50 4.06 -9.09 7.31
N GLY A 51 3.21 -9.02 8.33
CA GLY A 51 3.27 -8.00 9.39
C GLY A 51 3.16 -6.56 8.90
N ALA A 52 3.74 -5.64 9.63
CA ALA A 52 3.77 -4.21 9.31
C ALA A 52 4.57 -3.88 8.03
N PHE A 53 5.37 -4.81 7.54
CA PHE A 53 6.23 -4.64 6.35
C PHE A 53 5.63 -5.29 5.10
N SER A 54 4.39 -5.77 5.19
CA SER A 54 3.67 -6.35 4.05
C SER A 54 3.30 -5.28 3.02
N GLY A 55 3.37 -5.65 1.74
CA GLY A 55 2.82 -4.83 0.64
C GLY A 55 1.34 -4.51 0.81
N ARG A 56 0.60 -5.29 1.61
CA ARG A 56 -0.81 -5.02 1.97
C ARG A 56 -1.00 -3.72 2.74
N MET A 57 0.04 -3.22 3.41
CA MET A 57 -0.01 -1.93 4.10
C MET A 57 -0.19 -0.74 3.15
N THR A 58 0.08 -0.92 1.86
CA THR A 58 -0.20 0.10 0.83
C THR A 58 -1.69 0.44 0.72
N VAL A 59 -2.61 -0.41 1.20
CA VAL A 59 -4.04 -0.10 1.27
C VAL A 59 -4.32 1.19 2.06
N ALA A 60 -3.56 1.44 3.13
CA ALA A 60 -3.69 2.67 3.91
C ALA A 60 -3.31 3.91 3.09
N VAL A 61 -2.26 3.80 2.26
CA VAL A 61 -1.81 4.86 1.35
C VAL A 61 -2.85 5.11 0.26
N VAL A 62 -3.45 4.05 -0.29
CA VAL A 62 -4.52 4.16 -1.30
C VAL A 62 -5.75 4.86 -0.72
N ILE A 63 -6.15 4.54 0.50
CA ILE A 63 -7.28 5.20 1.17
C ILE A 63 -6.99 6.69 1.37
N ALA A 64 -5.81 7.04 1.91
CA ALA A 64 -5.38 8.42 2.10
C ALA A 64 -5.32 9.18 0.76
N GLY A 65 -4.79 8.54 -0.29
CA GLY A 65 -4.74 9.06 -1.65
C GLY A 65 -6.13 9.33 -2.23
N GLY A 66 -7.10 8.44 -2.01
CA GLY A 66 -8.49 8.61 -2.43
C GLY A 66 -9.16 9.84 -1.79
N ILE A 67 -8.91 10.04 -0.50
CA ILE A 67 -9.40 11.23 0.23
C ILE A 67 -8.75 12.50 -0.34
N ALA A 68 -7.43 12.50 -0.48
CA ALA A 68 -6.68 13.63 -1.03
C ALA A 68 -7.11 13.98 -2.46
N ALA A 69 -7.26 12.98 -3.33
CA ALA A 69 -7.74 13.16 -4.70
C ALA A 69 -9.14 13.78 -4.74
N SER A 70 -10.01 13.38 -3.81
CA SER A 70 -11.36 13.96 -3.72
C SER A 70 -11.34 15.43 -3.31
N MET A 71 -10.37 15.84 -2.48
CA MET A 71 -10.16 17.24 -2.11
C MET A 71 -9.59 18.05 -3.28
N LEU A 72 -8.56 17.52 -3.95
CA LEU A 72 -7.91 18.16 -5.09
C LEU A 72 -8.88 18.36 -6.27
N LYS A 73 -9.79 17.41 -6.47
CA LYS A 73 -10.82 17.52 -7.52
C LYS A 73 -11.70 18.77 -7.35
N LYS A 74 -11.94 19.21 -6.13
CA LYS A 74 -12.71 20.46 -5.89
C LYS A 74 -11.97 21.72 -6.35
N GLU A 75 -10.65 21.65 -6.40
CA GLU A 75 -9.76 22.72 -6.89
C GLU A 75 -9.38 22.52 -8.37
N ASN A 76 -10.11 21.64 -9.10
CA ASN A 76 -9.83 21.27 -10.49
C ASN A 76 -8.41 20.70 -10.72
N ILE A 77 -7.83 20.07 -9.69
CA ILE A 77 -6.54 19.39 -9.78
C ILE A 77 -6.80 17.88 -9.89
N PHE A 78 -6.32 17.30 -10.99
CA PHE A 78 -6.46 15.87 -11.26
C PHE A 78 -5.11 15.20 -11.21
N THR A 79 -5.03 14.07 -10.51
CA THR A 79 -3.85 13.23 -10.41
C THR A 79 -4.14 11.87 -11.02
N GLY A 80 -3.16 11.29 -11.69
CA GLY A 80 -3.28 9.96 -12.27
C GLY A 80 -1.94 9.26 -12.32
N ALA A 81 -1.99 7.94 -12.34
CA ALA A 81 -0.82 7.10 -12.53
C ALA A 81 -1.20 5.91 -13.42
N HIS A 82 -0.25 5.43 -14.20
CA HIS A 82 -0.40 4.21 -14.98
C HIS A 82 0.90 3.40 -14.93
N LEU A 83 0.75 2.12 -15.17
CA LEU A 83 1.87 1.21 -15.24
C LEU A 83 2.54 1.33 -16.60
N LEU A 84 3.80 1.73 -16.63
CA LEU A 84 4.57 1.91 -17.87
C LEU A 84 5.08 0.58 -18.41
N SER A 85 5.68 -0.25 -17.55
CA SER A 85 6.19 -1.56 -17.95
C SER A 85 6.27 -2.52 -16.75
N VAL A 86 6.21 -3.81 -17.04
CA VAL A 86 6.48 -4.90 -16.10
C VAL A 86 7.40 -5.89 -16.79
N GLY A 87 8.66 -5.96 -16.36
CA GLY A 87 9.66 -6.78 -17.03
C GLY A 87 9.80 -6.36 -18.50
N ASN A 88 9.58 -7.30 -19.40
CA ASN A 88 9.66 -7.08 -20.85
C ASN A 88 8.33 -6.61 -21.49
N TYR A 89 7.29 -6.45 -20.70
CA TYR A 89 5.99 -6.01 -21.19
C TYR A 89 5.82 -4.51 -20.97
N GLU A 90 5.62 -3.77 -22.05
CA GLU A 90 5.36 -2.33 -22.02
C GLU A 90 3.86 -2.05 -22.05
N GLY A 91 3.38 -1.17 -21.18
CA GLY A 91 2.04 -0.63 -21.22
C GLY A 91 1.89 0.39 -22.33
N ARG A 92 0.67 0.55 -22.83
CA ARG A 92 0.38 1.60 -23.83
C ARG A 92 0.60 2.98 -23.19
N GLN A 93 1.51 3.77 -23.76
CA GLN A 93 1.73 5.15 -23.32
C GLN A 93 0.46 5.97 -23.57
N ILE A 94 -0.13 6.49 -22.50
CA ILE A 94 -1.22 7.44 -22.56
C ILE A 94 -0.58 8.83 -22.58
N GLY A 95 -0.70 9.55 -23.69
CA GLY A 95 -0.13 10.88 -23.82
C GLY A 95 -0.67 11.86 -22.77
N ARG A 96 0.10 12.91 -22.46
CA ARG A 96 -0.28 13.96 -21.49
C ARG A 96 -1.62 14.64 -21.81
N ALA A 97 -2.05 14.64 -23.07
CA ALA A 97 -3.31 15.21 -23.53
C ALA A 97 -4.53 14.44 -23.02
N SER A 98 -4.44 13.11 -22.84
CA SER A 98 -5.59 12.30 -22.40
C SER A 98 -6.00 12.52 -20.94
N CYS A 99 -5.11 13.08 -20.11
CA CYS A 99 -5.45 13.46 -18.74
C CYS A 99 -6.25 14.78 -18.66
N ARG A 100 -6.27 15.58 -19.73
CA ARG A 100 -6.88 16.91 -19.77
C ARG A 100 -8.28 16.93 -20.41
N GLU A 101 -8.64 15.88 -21.13
CA GLU A 101 -9.89 15.83 -21.95
C GLU A 101 -11.07 15.11 -21.30
N ARG A 102 -10.99 14.74 -20.04
CA ARG A 102 -12.15 14.23 -19.30
C ARG A 102 -12.62 15.25 -18.29
N VAL A 103 -13.19 16.32 -18.78
CA VAL A 103 -14.10 17.19 -18.04
C VAL A 103 -15.52 16.80 -18.41
#